data_731c3822defd6abfee4e1c0843df7ea0
#
_entry.id   731c3822defd6abfee4e1c0843df7ea0
#
_cell.length_a   1.000
_cell.length_b   1.000
_cell.length_c   1.000
_cell.angle_alpha   90.00
_cell.angle_beta   90.00
_cell.angle_gamma   90.00
#
_symmetry.space_group_name_H-M   'P 1'
#
loop_
_entity.id
_entity.type
_entity.pdbx_description
1 polymer ?
#
loop_
_entity_poly.entity_id
_entity_poly.type
_entity_poly.pdbx_seq_one_letter_code
_entity_poly.pdbx_strand_id
1 'polypeptide(L)'
;MSQGKLRVVQVNVMGRTLSTGRTTWEMHQYFKSHGIESFIAVAKGDECEEAYAINDTKGIYLDVALSIITGYEGYHSSFQTKKFITYLDSIKPDIIHLRNLHQSYINLGMLLKYLAKNDIATVVTMHDFWFMTGKCCSYNLFDCEKWRDGCGDCPAMKADARKRLFDRSEKMWKDKKRWF
;
A
#
# COMPACT_ATOMS: atom_id res chain seq x y z
N MET A 1 2.69 -8.82 35.43
CA MET A 1 2.59 -7.80 34.36
C MET A 1 1.65 -8.36 33.31
N SER A 2 0.45 -7.79 33.15
CA SER A 2 -0.47 -8.18 32.07
C SER A 2 0.20 -7.80 30.75
N GLN A 3 0.69 -8.76 30.00
CA GLN A 3 1.09 -8.53 28.60
C GLN A 3 -0.18 -8.05 27.86
N GLY A 4 -0.17 -6.81 27.40
CA GLY A 4 -1.25 -6.30 26.54
C GLY A 4 -1.41 -7.23 25.34
N LYS A 5 -2.63 -7.33 24.81
CA LYS A 5 -2.87 -8.12 23.60
C LYS A 5 -2.09 -7.53 22.43
N LEU A 6 -1.46 -8.41 21.64
CA LEU A 6 -0.77 -8.03 20.40
C LEU A 6 -1.76 -7.35 19.44
N ARG A 7 -1.39 -6.18 18.90
CA ARG A 7 -2.19 -5.38 17.96
C ARG A 7 -1.59 -5.42 16.57
N VAL A 8 -2.36 -5.92 15.63
CA VAL A 8 -1.94 -6.06 14.22
C VAL A 8 -2.87 -5.25 13.33
N VAL A 9 -2.32 -4.36 12.51
CA VAL A 9 -3.06 -3.64 11.46
C VAL A 9 -2.64 -4.15 10.10
N GLN A 10 -3.58 -4.69 9.32
CA GLN A 10 -3.36 -5.09 7.93
C GLN A 10 -3.76 -3.94 7.01
N VAL A 11 -2.89 -3.55 6.09
CA VAL A 11 -3.13 -2.50 5.09
C VAL A 11 -3.20 -3.13 3.71
N ASN A 12 -4.35 -3.03 3.05
CA ASN A 12 -4.57 -3.62 1.72
C ASN A 12 -5.52 -2.73 0.90
N VAL A 13 -5.53 -2.91 -0.42
CA VAL A 13 -6.53 -2.24 -1.29
C VAL A 13 -7.94 -2.67 -0.94
N MET A 14 -8.16 -3.98 -0.77
CA MET A 14 -9.46 -4.62 -0.54
C MET A 14 -9.50 -5.27 0.84
N GLY A 15 -10.66 -5.15 1.51
CA GLY A 15 -10.82 -5.72 2.86
C GLY A 15 -11.31 -7.15 2.88
N ARG A 16 -12.21 -7.52 1.97
CA ARG A 16 -12.91 -8.81 2.01
C ARG A 16 -13.06 -9.47 0.64
N THR A 17 -13.19 -8.69 -0.42
CA THR A 17 -13.43 -9.17 -1.77
C THR A 17 -12.14 -9.39 -2.57
N LEU A 18 -12.23 -10.07 -3.70
CA LEU A 18 -11.11 -10.49 -4.54
C LEU A 18 -10.08 -11.36 -3.78
N SER A 19 -9.03 -11.80 -4.47
CA SER A 19 -8.05 -12.73 -3.90
C SER A 19 -7.32 -12.17 -2.68
N THR A 20 -6.79 -10.95 -2.79
CA THR A 20 -6.01 -10.33 -1.71
C THR A 20 -6.89 -9.88 -0.54
N GLY A 21 -8.11 -9.42 -0.82
CA GLY A 21 -9.07 -9.05 0.22
C GLY A 21 -9.55 -10.27 1.01
N ARG A 22 -9.88 -11.38 0.33
CA ARG A 22 -10.27 -12.61 1.01
C ARG A 22 -9.20 -13.10 1.97
N THR A 23 -7.95 -13.16 1.54
CA THR A 23 -6.86 -13.59 2.43
C THR A 23 -6.59 -12.59 3.57
N THR A 24 -6.84 -11.28 3.35
CA THR A 24 -6.78 -10.28 4.43
C THR A 24 -7.87 -10.56 5.47
N TRP A 25 -9.08 -10.83 5.03
CA TRP A 25 -10.22 -11.14 5.91
C TRP A 25 -10.03 -12.45 6.68
N GLU A 26 -9.64 -13.51 6.01
CA GLU A 26 -9.37 -14.81 6.65
C GLU A 26 -8.30 -14.69 7.73
N MET A 27 -7.22 -13.98 7.47
CA MET A 27 -6.16 -13.71 8.44
C MET A 27 -6.67 -12.84 9.61
N HIS A 28 -7.50 -11.84 9.34
CA HIS A 28 -8.12 -11.02 10.39
C HIS A 28 -8.99 -11.87 11.32
N GLN A 29 -9.83 -12.74 10.80
CA GLN A 29 -10.66 -13.65 11.60
C GLN A 29 -9.79 -14.62 12.40
N TYR A 30 -8.74 -15.16 11.78
CA TYR A 30 -7.79 -16.04 12.48
C TYR A 30 -7.11 -15.32 13.65
N PHE A 31 -6.63 -14.10 13.48
CA PHE A 31 -6.03 -13.33 14.57
C PHE A 31 -7.02 -13.08 15.71
N LYS A 32 -8.24 -12.66 15.40
CA LYS A 32 -9.29 -12.44 16.41
C LYS A 32 -9.60 -13.71 17.19
N SER A 33 -9.70 -14.86 16.53
CA SER A 33 -9.97 -16.15 17.19
C SER A 33 -8.83 -16.64 18.09
N HIS A 34 -7.61 -16.12 17.90
CA HIS A 34 -6.43 -16.42 18.71
C HIS A 34 -6.08 -15.31 19.72
N GLY A 35 -7.02 -14.41 20.01
CA GLY A 35 -6.86 -13.39 21.04
C GLY A 35 -5.97 -12.20 20.65
N ILE A 36 -5.62 -12.06 19.35
CA ILE A 36 -4.87 -10.94 18.80
C ILE A 36 -5.88 -9.83 18.43
N GLU A 37 -5.59 -8.60 18.81
CA GLU A 37 -6.36 -7.44 18.37
C GLU A 37 -5.99 -7.13 16.91
N SER A 38 -6.89 -7.47 16.00
CA SER A 38 -6.66 -7.30 14.57
C SER A 38 -7.52 -6.20 13.99
N PHE A 39 -6.91 -5.37 13.16
CA PHE A 39 -7.53 -4.25 12.45
C PHE A 39 -7.24 -4.36 10.96
N ILE A 40 -8.15 -3.87 10.13
CA ILE A 40 -7.99 -3.80 8.68
C ILE A 40 -8.10 -2.34 8.26
N ALA A 41 -7.18 -1.88 7.42
CA ALA A 41 -7.25 -0.59 6.75
C ALA A 41 -7.25 -0.82 5.23
N VAL A 42 -8.21 -0.22 4.52
CA VAL A 42 -8.47 -0.45 3.10
C VAL A 42 -8.49 0.84 2.31
N ALA A 43 -8.38 0.72 0.99
CA ALA A 43 -8.40 1.89 0.12
C ALA A 43 -9.71 2.68 0.29
N LYS A 44 -10.87 2.00 0.28
CA LYS A 44 -12.19 2.60 0.51
C LYS A 44 -13.11 1.64 1.27
N GLY A 45 -14.07 2.19 2.02
CA GLY A 45 -14.84 1.45 3.01
C GLY A 45 -16.01 0.59 2.53
N ASP A 46 -16.32 0.58 1.24
CA ASP A 46 -17.57 0.03 0.70
C ASP A 46 -17.72 -1.50 0.83
N GLU A 47 -16.65 -2.22 1.21
CA GLU A 47 -16.60 -3.67 1.14
C GLU A 47 -16.42 -4.38 2.49
N CYS A 48 -16.11 -3.63 3.54
CA CYS A 48 -15.85 -4.19 4.86
C CYS A 48 -16.17 -3.16 5.95
N GLU A 49 -17.31 -3.31 6.61
CA GLU A 49 -17.76 -2.38 7.67
C GLU A 49 -16.79 -2.29 8.85
N GLU A 50 -16.04 -3.35 9.14
CA GLU A 50 -15.04 -3.38 10.21
C GLU A 50 -13.72 -2.70 9.81
N ALA A 51 -13.52 -2.31 8.54
CA ALA A 51 -12.27 -1.76 8.07
C ALA A 51 -12.24 -0.22 8.14
N TYR A 52 -11.07 0.30 8.50
CA TYR A 52 -10.79 1.73 8.34
C TYR A 52 -10.60 2.08 6.86
N ALA A 53 -11.41 2.99 6.33
CA ALA A 53 -11.22 3.53 4.98
C ALA A 53 -10.13 4.60 4.98
N ILE A 54 -9.02 4.36 4.28
CA ILE A 54 -7.90 5.31 4.19
C ILE A 54 -8.28 6.50 3.31
N ASN A 55 -9.04 6.23 2.23
CA ASN A 55 -9.48 7.22 1.27
C ASN A 55 -10.97 7.01 0.92
N ASP A 56 -11.53 7.87 0.13
CA ASP A 56 -12.86 7.72 -0.44
C ASP A 56 -12.78 7.62 -1.98
N THR A 57 -13.91 7.34 -2.60
CA THR A 57 -13.98 7.15 -4.06
C THR A 57 -13.53 8.41 -4.81
N LYS A 58 -13.91 9.61 -4.36
CA LYS A 58 -13.53 10.88 -5.02
C LYS A 58 -12.04 11.15 -4.89
N GLY A 59 -11.47 10.95 -3.68
CA GLY A 59 -10.05 11.10 -3.42
C GLY A 59 -9.21 10.13 -4.25
N ILE A 60 -9.64 8.87 -4.37
CA ILE A 60 -8.94 7.88 -5.23
C ILE A 60 -8.95 8.32 -6.70
N TYR A 61 -10.09 8.77 -7.24
CA TYR A 61 -10.14 9.26 -8.61
C TYR A 61 -9.24 10.49 -8.85
N LEU A 62 -9.20 11.42 -7.89
CA LEU A 62 -8.29 12.56 -7.94
C LEU A 62 -6.83 12.11 -7.96
N ASP A 63 -6.45 11.20 -7.06
CA ASP A 63 -5.09 10.69 -6.96
C ASP A 63 -4.69 9.87 -8.19
N VAL A 64 -5.62 9.13 -8.80
CA VAL A 64 -5.40 8.45 -10.09
C VAL A 64 -5.14 9.49 -11.19
N ALA A 65 -5.95 10.54 -11.28
CA ALA A 65 -5.75 11.61 -12.26
C ALA A 65 -4.39 12.31 -12.07
N LEU A 66 -4.03 12.64 -10.82
CA LEU A 66 -2.72 13.20 -10.49
C LEU A 66 -1.59 12.24 -10.85
N SER A 67 -1.75 10.94 -10.60
CA SER A 67 -0.77 9.92 -10.98
C SER A 67 -0.57 9.83 -12.49
N ILE A 68 -1.64 9.99 -13.28
CA ILE A 68 -1.56 10.04 -14.75
C ILE A 68 -0.77 11.27 -15.20
N ILE A 69 -1.10 12.44 -14.65
CA ILE A 69 -0.50 13.73 -15.06
C ILE A 69 0.95 13.84 -14.62
N THR A 70 1.28 13.42 -13.39
CA THR A 70 2.62 13.59 -12.82
C THR A 70 3.57 12.42 -13.08
N GLY A 71 3.02 11.24 -13.41
CA GLY A 71 3.77 9.98 -13.53
C GLY A 71 4.04 9.26 -12.21
N TYR A 72 3.64 9.83 -11.06
CA TYR A 72 3.89 9.28 -9.73
C TYR A 72 2.66 8.55 -9.17
N GLU A 73 2.79 7.30 -8.81
CA GLU A 73 1.79 6.51 -8.07
C GLU A 73 2.26 6.23 -6.65
N GLY A 74 1.36 6.41 -5.66
CA GLY A 74 1.70 6.26 -4.25
C GLY A 74 2.41 7.48 -3.63
N TYR A 75 2.34 8.65 -4.29
CA TYR A 75 2.91 9.92 -3.81
C TYR A 75 1.86 10.96 -3.43
N HIS A 76 0.64 10.75 -3.91
CA HIS A 76 -0.49 11.62 -3.62
C HIS A 76 -1.19 11.16 -2.33
N SER A 77 -2.45 11.48 -2.09
CA SER A 77 -3.19 11.09 -0.87
C SER A 77 -2.57 11.55 0.45
N SER A 78 -1.80 12.63 0.45
CA SER A 78 -1.07 13.06 1.66
C SER A 78 -2.00 13.41 2.82
N PHE A 79 -3.16 14.00 2.55
CA PHE A 79 -4.13 14.35 3.57
C PHE A 79 -4.78 13.10 4.20
N GLN A 80 -5.18 12.16 3.37
CA GLN A 80 -5.77 10.90 3.79
C GLN A 80 -4.76 10.04 4.56
N THR A 81 -3.51 10.02 4.10
CA THR A 81 -2.43 9.32 4.81
C THR A 81 -2.15 9.93 6.19
N LYS A 82 -2.22 11.26 6.34
CA LYS A 82 -2.12 11.91 7.66
C LYS A 82 -3.24 11.46 8.60
N LYS A 83 -4.48 11.41 8.11
CA LYS A 83 -5.60 10.89 8.91
C LYS A 83 -5.40 9.44 9.31
N PHE A 84 -4.91 8.61 8.38
CA PHE A 84 -4.59 7.22 8.67
C PHE A 84 -3.47 7.09 9.72
N ILE A 85 -2.44 7.91 9.66
CA ILE A 85 -1.38 7.97 10.69
C ILE A 85 -1.97 8.35 12.06
N THR A 86 -2.88 9.33 12.13
CA THR A 86 -3.58 9.66 13.38
C THR A 86 -4.40 8.47 13.91
N TYR A 87 -5.03 7.71 13.04
CA TYR A 87 -5.70 6.47 13.41
C TYR A 87 -4.73 5.41 13.95
N LEU A 88 -3.57 5.23 13.31
CA LEU A 88 -2.52 4.33 13.83
C LEU A 88 -2.01 4.78 15.20
N ASP A 89 -1.83 6.09 15.44
CA ASP A 89 -1.45 6.64 16.74
C ASP A 89 -2.48 6.32 17.83
N SER A 90 -3.77 6.26 17.49
CA SER A 90 -4.83 5.89 18.43
C SER A 90 -4.85 4.39 18.77
N ILE A 91 -4.53 3.53 17.80
CA ILE A 91 -4.47 2.08 17.98
C ILE A 91 -3.15 1.66 18.66
N LYS A 92 -2.05 2.35 18.34
CA LYS A 92 -0.68 1.95 18.74
C LYS A 92 -0.38 0.50 18.38
N PRO A 93 -0.33 0.18 17.08
CA PRO A 93 -0.10 -1.20 16.63
C PRO A 93 1.31 -1.67 16.97
N ASP A 94 1.43 -2.93 17.36
CA ASP A 94 2.71 -3.60 17.52
C ASP A 94 3.27 -4.03 16.15
N ILE A 95 2.38 -4.41 15.22
CA ILE A 95 2.74 -4.87 13.87
C ILE A 95 1.85 -4.20 12.84
N ILE A 96 2.48 -3.68 11.78
CA ILE A 96 1.81 -3.30 10.52
C ILE A 96 2.12 -4.34 9.45
N HIS A 97 1.06 -4.91 8.87
CA HIS A 97 1.18 -5.85 7.77
C HIS A 97 0.77 -5.16 6.46
N LEU A 98 1.75 -4.75 5.67
CA LEU A 98 1.57 -4.13 4.37
C LEU A 98 1.35 -5.21 3.31
N ARG A 99 0.30 -5.08 2.52
CA ARG A 99 -0.04 -6.04 1.48
C ARG A 99 -0.04 -5.35 0.12
N ASN A 100 -1.18 -4.98 -0.43
CA ASN A 100 -1.25 -4.33 -1.73
C ASN A 100 -1.45 -2.81 -1.56
N LEU A 101 -0.41 -2.01 -1.85
CA LEU A 101 -0.41 -0.55 -1.63
C LEU A 101 -0.45 0.27 -2.92
N HIS A 102 -0.48 -0.37 -4.09
CA HIS A 102 -0.72 0.34 -5.35
C HIS A 102 -2.19 0.79 -5.47
N GLN A 103 -2.58 1.47 -6.56
CA GLN A 103 -3.91 2.03 -6.85
C GLN A 103 -4.21 3.40 -6.21
N SER A 104 -3.18 4.17 -5.90
CA SER A 104 -3.32 5.61 -5.62
C SER A 104 -4.28 5.96 -4.48
N TYR A 105 -4.21 5.29 -3.35
CA TYR A 105 -5.06 5.56 -2.20
C TYR A 105 -4.28 5.99 -0.94
N ILE A 106 -2.97 5.87 -0.97
CA ILE A 106 -2.08 6.16 0.15
C ILE A 106 -0.76 6.76 -0.34
N ASN A 107 -0.18 7.65 0.45
CA ASN A 107 1.18 8.15 0.22
C ASN A 107 2.18 7.20 0.88
N LEU A 108 2.84 6.38 0.05
CA LEU A 108 3.74 5.33 0.53
C LEU A 108 4.92 5.89 1.33
N GLY A 109 5.57 6.95 0.81
CA GLY A 109 6.73 7.54 1.48
C GLY A 109 6.40 8.14 2.85
N MET A 110 5.21 8.71 3.02
CA MET A 110 4.75 9.22 4.32
C MET A 110 4.50 8.08 5.30
N LEU A 111 3.82 7.02 4.86
CA LEU A 111 3.54 5.85 5.70
C LEU A 111 4.84 5.20 6.17
N LEU A 112 5.75 4.88 5.25
CA LEU A 112 7.00 4.17 5.59
C LEU A 112 7.91 5.01 6.50
N LYS A 113 7.98 6.34 6.28
CA LYS A 113 8.70 7.24 7.21
C LYS A 113 8.10 7.24 8.62
N TYR A 114 6.77 7.21 8.72
CA TYR A 114 6.10 7.12 10.01
C TYR A 114 6.42 5.80 10.72
N LEU A 115 6.34 4.67 10.01
CA LEU A 115 6.64 3.35 10.56
C LEU A 115 8.08 3.27 11.07
N ALA A 116 9.04 3.71 10.25
CA ALA A 116 10.47 3.73 10.62
C ALA A 116 10.74 4.66 11.81
N LYS A 117 10.12 5.85 11.86
CA LYS A 117 10.31 6.81 12.95
C LYS A 117 9.81 6.27 14.31
N ASN A 118 8.76 5.46 14.31
CA ASN A 118 8.14 4.94 15.51
C ASN A 118 8.55 3.50 15.83
N ASP A 119 9.53 2.95 15.10
CA ASP A 119 10.07 1.59 15.28
C ASP A 119 8.97 0.51 15.30
N ILE A 120 7.95 0.67 14.44
CA ILE A 120 6.82 -0.26 14.35
C ILE A 120 7.24 -1.45 13.48
N ALA A 121 7.13 -2.66 14.03
CA ALA A 121 7.41 -3.89 13.29
C ALA A 121 6.56 -3.96 12.01
N THR A 122 7.22 -4.10 10.86
CA THR A 122 6.56 -4.06 9.56
C THR A 122 6.77 -5.36 8.79
N VAL A 123 5.67 -6.00 8.42
CA VAL A 123 5.64 -7.20 7.56
C VAL A 123 5.13 -6.79 6.18
N VAL A 124 5.77 -7.26 5.13
CA VAL A 124 5.33 -7.01 3.75
C VAL A 124 5.01 -8.33 3.07
N THR A 125 3.76 -8.51 2.60
CA THR A 125 3.41 -9.60 1.69
C THR A 125 3.31 -9.07 0.27
N MET A 126 4.21 -9.52 -0.58
CA MET A 126 4.23 -9.15 -1.98
C MET A 126 3.25 -10.03 -2.76
N HIS A 127 2.15 -9.45 -3.22
CA HIS A 127 1.18 -10.11 -4.11
C HIS A 127 1.53 -9.92 -5.58
N ASP A 128 2.38 -8.94 -5.86
CA ASP A 128 2.90 -8.58 -7.17
C ASP A 128 4.28 -7.92 -7.01
N PHE A 129 4.85 -7.43 -8.09
CA PHE A 129 6.20 -6.86 -8.11
C PHE A 129 6.25 -5.36 -7.89
N TRP A 130 5.13 -4.70 -7.58
CA TRP A 130 5.08 -3.23 -7.49
C TRP A 130 6.04 -2.65 -6.43
N PHE A 131 6.24 -3.33 -5.32
CA PHE A 131 7.16 -2.88 -4.26
C PHE A 131 8.61 -2.81 -4.73
N MET A 132 9.04 -3.71 -5.60
CA MET A 132 10.43 -3.82 -6.04
C MET A 132 10.69 -3.18 -7.41
N THR A 133 9.64 -2.83 -8.16
CA THR A 133 9.75 -2.15 -9.46
C THR A 133 9.48 -0.65 -9.34
N GLY A 134 9.81 0.10 -10.38
CA GLY A 134 9.43 1.53 -10.42
C GLY A 134 7.92 1.73 -10.52
N LYS A 135 7.23 0.93 -11.35
CA LYS A 135 5.82 1.16 -11.69
C LYS A 135 5.00 -0.12 -11.85
N CYS A 136 5.55 -1.13 -12.51
CA CYS A 136 4.77 -2.28 -12.96
C CYS A 136 4.52 -3.30 -11.83
N CYS A 137 3.34 -3.94 -11.88
CA CYS A 137 3.00 -5.05 -11.00
C CYS A 137 3.50 -6.40 -11.56
N SER A 138 3.79 -6.46 -12.87
CA SER A 138 4.15 -7.71 -13.58
C SER A 138 5.23 -7.42 -14.62
N TYR A 139 6.48 -7.37 -14.20
CA TYR A 139 7.60 -7.09 -15.10
C TYR A 139 7.79 -8.18 -16.15
N ASN A 140 7.45 -9.42 -15.83
CA ASN A 140 7.56 -10.57 -16.70
C ASN A 140 6.66 -10.49 -17.95
N LEU A 141 5.57 -9.72 -17.91
CA LEU A 141 4.71 -9.49 -19.09
C LEU A 141 5.41 -8.64 -20.17
N PHE A 142 6.49 -7.97 -19.83
CA PHE A 142 7.24 -7.07 -20.70
C PHE A 142 8.67 -7.56 -20.97
N ASP A 143 9.01 -8.74 -20.52
CA ASP A 143 10.38 -9.28 -20.55
C ASP A 143 11.41 -8.25 -20.07
N CYS A 144 11.12 -7.61 -18.94
CA CYS A 144 11.86 -6.46 -18.43
C CYS A 144 12.61 -6.80 -17.14
N GLU A 145 13.94 -6.79 -17.20
CA GLU A 145 14.82 -7.03 -16.05
C GLU A 145 15.40 -5.74 -15.43
N LYS A 146 15.02 -4.56 -15.94
CA LYS A 146 15.56 -3.27 -15.49
C LYS A 146 15.40 -3.02 -13.98
N TRP A 147 14.40 -3.62 -13.34
CA TRP A 147 14.17 -3.49 -11.90
C TRP A 147 15.36 -4.00 -11.05
N ARG A 148 16.25 -4.81 -11.59
CA ARG A 148 17.45 -5.32 -10.89
C ARG A 148 18.46 -4.22 -10.64
N ASP A 149 18.75 -3.43 -11.65
CA ASP A 149 19.82 -2.43 -11.65
C ASP A 149 19.32 -0.98 -11.65
N GLY A 150 18.10 -0.76 -12.10
CA GLY A 150 17.43 0.55 -12.14
C GLY A 150 16.32 0.58 -13.16
N CYS A 151 15.10 0.91 -12.72
CA CYS A 151 14.02 1.22 -13.65
C CYS A 151 14.31 2.51 -14.41
N GLY A 152 13.54 2.78 -15.45
CA GLY A 152 13.67 3.92 -16.36
C GLY A 152 13.36 3.46 -17.79
N ASP A 153 12.93 4.38 -18.63
CA ASP A 153 12.49 4.07 -19.99
C ASP A 153 11.61 2.80 -20.02
N CYS A 154 10.51 2.91 -19.29
CA CYS A 154 9.70 1.77 -18.87
C CYS A 154 8.85 1.22 -20.03
N PRO A 155 9.00 -0.04 -20.45
CA PRO A 155 8.20 -0.61 -21.54
C PRO A 155 6.70 -0.69 -21.19
N ALA A 156 6.35 -0.78 -19.92
CA ALA A 156 4.97 -0.80 -19.44
C ALA A 156 4.24 0.55 -19.59
N MET A 157 4.93 1.66 -19.89
CA MET A 157 4.32 2.97 -20.06
C MET A 157 3.28 3.01 -21.18
N LYS A 158 3.49 2.26 -22.25
CA LYS A 158 2.62 2.21 -23.43
C LYS A 158 1.53 1.14 -23.33
N ALA A 159 1.78 0.10 -22.55
CA ALA A 159 0.95 -1.10 -22.50
C ALA A 159 -0.01 -1.14 -21.30
N ASP A 160 0.20 -0.31 -20.30
CA ASP A 160 -0.65 -0.26 -19.11
C ASP A 160 -1.96 0.48 -19.43
N ALA A 161 -3.07 -0.09 -19.00
CA ALA A 161 -4.40 0.53 -19.10
C ALA A 161 -4.46 1.94 -18.46
N ARG A 162 -3.57 2.22 -17.51
CA ARG A 162 -3.37 3.53 -16.88
C ARG A 162 -2.13 4.22 -17.45
N LYS A 163 -2.23 4.74 -18.66
CA LYS A 163 -1.17 5.53 -19.30
C LYS A 163 -0.72 6.67 -18.37
N ARG A 164 0.59 6.89 -18.27
CA ARG A 164 1.19 8.04 -17.59
C ARG A 164 1.74 9.00 -18.63
N LEU A 165 1.66 10.31 -18.36
CA LEU A 165 2.23 11.33 -19.26
C LEU A 165 3.76 11.36 -19.17
N PHE A 166 4.30 11.09 -17.98
CA PHE A 166 5.73 11.10 -17.73
C PHE A 166 6.21 9.78 -17.16
N ASP A 167 7.35 9.29 -17.63
CA ASP A 167 8.02 8.15 -17.02
C ASP A 167 8.81 8.62 -15.79
N ARG A 168 8.35 8.19 -14.62
CA ARG A 168 8.99 8.41 -13.33
C ARG A 168 9.46 7.09 -12.70
N SER A 169 9.51 6.03 -13.47
CA SER A 169 9.80 4.69 -12.97
C SER A 169 11.19 4.59 -12.32
N GLU A 170 12.20 5.28 -12.85
CA GLU A 170 13.52 5.33 -12.23
C GLU A 170 13.48 5.99 -10.84
N LYS A 171 12.85 7.16 -10.74
CA LYS A 171 12.74 7.87 -9.47
C LYS A 171 11.94 7.06 -8.44
N MET A 172 10.81 6.49 -8.85
CA MET A 172 9.95 5.68 -7.97
C MET A 172 10.69 4.42 -7.49
N TRP A 173 11.50 3.79 -8.35
CA TRP A 173 12.34 2.66 -7.98
C TRP A 173 13.41 3.05 -6.96
N LYS A 174 14.15 4.15 -7.19
CA LYS A 174 15.16 4.68 -6.25
C LYS A 174 14.54 5.03 -4.89
N ASP A 175 13.36 5.66 -4.90
CA ASP A 175 12.68 6.05 -3.68
C ASP A 175 12.20 4.81 -2.89
N LYS A 176 11.60 3.82 -3.55
CA LYS A 176 11.18 2.56 -2.90
C LYS A 176 12.38 1.83 -2.30
N LYS A 177 13.48 1.67 -3.03
CA LYS A 177 14.73 1.07 -2.49
C LYS A 177 15.28 1.79 -1.25
N ARG A 178 15.05 3.09 -1.14
CA ARG A 178 15.48 3.87 0.04
C ARG A 178 14.50 3.75 1.20
N TRP A 179 13.22 3.52 0.92
CA TRP A 179 12.18 3.45 1.95
C TRP A 179 12.08 2.07 2.60
N PHE A 180 12.42 1.00 1.87
CA PHE A 180 12.52 -0.39 2.33
C PHE A 180 13.97 -0.82 2.57
#